data_0896f7273fa418e5f6decc41b2abf9fe
#
_entry.id   0896f7273fa418e5f6decc41b2abf9fe
#
_cell.length_a   1.000
_cell.length_b   1.000
_cell.length_c   1.000
_cell.angle_alpha   90.00
_cell.angle_beta   90.00
_cell.angle_gamma   90.00
#
_symmetry.space_group_name_H-M   'P 1'
#
loop_
_entity.id
_entity.type
_entity.pdbx_description
1 polymer ?
#
loop_
_entity_poly.entity_id
_entity_poly.type
_entity_poly.pdbx_seq_one_letter_code
_entity_poly.pdbx_strand_id
1 'polypeptide(L)'
;MPLDHTFPGRDGEFHFLDWGGSGPLLHLAHATGYCAAVYTPLAERLTPRFRVVGLDDRGHGKTKVPADPRKLKNWNIFMEDLAAFVRRQESPIVAVGHSRGGTASLLLAAQYPELVRALILIDPTILPFSWMWWWGLAKKIGVARFVPIAYRAAKRRKVWPDRESIFQSYQRKESMKRWDEAFLKAYVEEGTRETSDGQITWRCDPAWESRCFSTCPHDVWRFVPRVRCPTLVIYGRKSDTFLKPAAERFKRKLPSAELVGMENTSHFVPMERPEETTTVIFEFLRHNRIIT
;
A
#
# COMPACT_ATOMS: atom_id res chain seq x y z
N MET A 1 2.11 15.34 -15.42
CA MET A 1 2.39 13.88 -15.42
C MET A 1 3.59 13.63 -14.53
N PRO A 2 3.61 12.55 -13.73
CA PRO A 2 4.76 12.20 -12.92
C PRO A 2 5.97 11.84 -13.78
N LEU A 3 7.16 11.99 -13.21
CA LEU A 3 8.41 11.58 -13.85
C LEU A 3 8.74 10.14 -13.44
N ASP A 4 9.11 9.32 -14.42
CA ASP A 4 9.61 7.97 -14.20
C ASP A 4 11.09 8.01 -13.82
N HIS A 5 11.44 7.33 -12.74
CA HIS A 5 12.81 7.21 -12.26
C HIS A 5 13.14 5.76 -11.92
N THR A 6 14.43 5.44 -11.90
CA THR A 6 14.92 4.17 -11.39
C THR A 6 16.07 4.35 -10.41
N PHE A 7 16.30 3.37 -9.56
CA PHE A 7 17.49 3.32 -8.71
C PHE A 7 17.98 1.87 -8.55
N PRO A 8 19.30 1.67 -8.40
CA PRO A 8 19.86 0.35 -8.14
C PRO A 8 19.59 -0.04 -6.67
N GLY A 9 18.78 -1.07 -6.48
CA GLY A 9 18.56 -1.70 -5.19
C GLY A 9 19.43 -2.95 -4.99
N ARG A 10 19.20 -3.67 -3.88
CA ARG A 10 19.99 -4.85 -3.49
C ARG A 10 19.97 -5.97 -4.56
N ASP A 11 18.79 -6.20 -5.16
CA ASP A 11 18.56 -7.37 -6.01
C ASP A 11 18.27 -7.00 -7.47
N GLY A 12 18.43 -5.73 -7.84
CA GLY A 12 18.13 -5.22 -9.18
C GLY A 12 17.63 -3.79 -9.19
N GLU A 13 17.05 -3.37 -10.30
CA GLU A 13 16.58 -2.02 -10.53
C GLU A 13 15.14 -1.85 -10.05
N PHE A 14 14.91 -0.89 -9.16
CA PHE A 14 13.58 -0.45 -8.74
C PHE A 14 13.13 0.75 -9.55
N HIS A 15 11.85 0.80 -9.85
CA HIS A 15 11.18 1.94 -10.45
C HIS A 15 10.44 2.74 -9.38
N PHE A 16 10.39 4.06 -9.54
CA PHE A 16 9.55 4.95 -8.73
C PHE A 16 9.05 6.12 -9.55
N LEU A 17 7.95 6.70 -9.12
CA LEU A 17 7.39 7.93 -9.68
C LEU A 17 7.69 9.11 -8.78
N ASP A 18 7.96 10.26 -9.41
CA ASP A 18 8.01 11.58 -8.77
C ASP A 18 6.91 12.46 -9.39
N TRP A 19 5.89 12.79 -8.61
CA TRP A 19 4.81 13.69 -9.03
C TRP A 19 5.21 15.17 -8.87
N GLY A 20 6.43 15.45 -8.38
CA GLY A 20 6.87 16.81 -8.11
C GLY A 20 6.19 17.39 -6.87
N GLY A 21 5.97 18.71 -6.91
CA GLY A 21 5.49 19.49 -5.78
C GLY A 21 6.61 20.10 -4.97
N SER A 22 6.24 20.89 -3.96
CA SER A 22 7.19 21.60 -3.07
C SER A 22 6.86 21.32 -1.61
N GLY A 23 7.87 21.35 -0.75
CA GLY A 23 7.72 21.07 0.68
C GLY A 23 8.38 19.75 1.10
N PRO A 24 8.02 19.21 2.29
CA PRO A 24 8.61 17.99 2.80
C PRO A 24 8.39 16.82 1.84
N LEU A 25 9.34 15.89 1.78
CA LEU A 25 9.20 14.69 0.97
C LEU A 25 8.15 13.75 1.57
N LEU A 26 7.17 13.35 0.75
CA LEU A 26 6.13 12.39 1.07
C LEU A 26 6.27 11.17 0.17
N HIS A 27 6.39 10.00 0.79
CA HIS A 27 6.35 8.72 0.07
C HIS A 27 4.96 8.08 0.19
N LEU A 28 4.39 7.71 -0.95
CA LEU A 28 3.09 7.04 -1.06
C LEU A 28 3.28 5.56 -1.42
N ALA A 29 3.10 4.68 -0.44
CA ALA A 29 3.28 3.23 -0.58
C ALA A 29 1.97 2.55 -1.01
N HIS A 30 2.01 1.83 -2.12
CA HIS A 30 0.85 1.18 -2.73
C HIS A 30 0.47 -0.16 -2.07
N ALA A 31 -0.79 -0.59 -2.30
CA ALA A 31 -1.31 -1.89 -1.87
C ALA A 31 -0.78 -3.06 -2.72
N THR A 32 -0.99 -4.30 -2.24
CA THR A 32 -0.72 -5.53 -3.00
C THR A 32 -1.54 -5.57 -4.29
N GLY A 33 -0.90 -5.91 -5.40
CA GLY A 33 -1.54 -6.00 -6.72
C GLY A 33 -1.69 -4.67 -7.47
N TYR A 34 -1.24 -3.55 -6.86
CA TYR A 34 -1.23 -2.21 -7.45
C TYR A 34 0.20 -1.77 -7.81
N CYS A 35 0.34 -0.55 -8.29
CA CYS A 35 1.62 0.14 -8.48
C CYS A 35 1.48 1.61 -8.05
N ALA A 36 2.58 2.33 -7.98
CA ALA A 36 2.59 3.74 -7.58
C ALA A 36 1.63 4.57 -8.44
N ALA A 37 1.64 4.39 -9.75
CA ALA A 37 0.83 5.16 -10.70
C ALA A 37 -0.68 5.06 -10.45
N VAL A 38 -1.18 3.97 -9.86
CA VAL A 38 -2.60 3.85 -9.48
C VAL A 38 -3.02 4.93 -8.50
N TYR A 39 -2.08 5.45 -7.72
CA TYR A 39 -2.34 6.50 -6.71
C TYR A 39 -2.13 7.91 -7.24
N THR A 40 -1.93 8.10 -8.55
CA THR A 40 -1.78 9.43 -9.15
C THR A 40 -2.90 10.40 -8.75
N PRO A 41 -4.21 10.00 -8.74
CA PRO A 41 -5.27 10.93 -8.33
C PRO A 41 -5.15 11.41 -6.87
N LEU A 42 -4.59 10.60 -5.97
CA LEU A 42 -4.31 11.02 -4.60
C LEU A 42 -3.00 11.82 -4.52
N ALA A 43 -1.96 11.38 -5.22
CA ALA A 43 -0.65 12.03 -5.22
C ALA A 43 -0.74 13.49 -5.69
N GLU A 44 -1.45 13.75 -6.78
CA GLU A 44 -1.67 15.09 -7.32
C GLU A 44 -2.37 16.03 -6.33
N ARG A 45 -3.29 15.52 -5.50
CA ARG A 45 -3.92 16.29 -4.43
C ARG A 45 -2.96 16.64 -3.29
N LEU A 46 -1.86 15.90 -3.15
CA LEU A 46 -0.86 16.11 -2.10
C LEU A 46 0.30 17.04 -2.56
N THR A 47 0.56 17.14 -3.88
CA THR A 47 1.66 17.96 -4.43
C THR A 47 1.62 19.46 -4.07
N PRO A 48 0.45 20.09 -3.77
CA PRO A 48 0.45 21.49 -3.35
C PRO A 48 1.20 21.76 -2.03
N ARG A 49 1.49 20.74 -1.23
CA ARG A 49 2.16 20.86 0.08
C ARG A 49 3.36 19.94 0.26
N PHE A 50 3.56 18.99 -0.65
CA PHE A 50 4.60 17.97 -0.57
C PHE A 50 5.29 17.77 -1.92
N ARG A 51 6.57 17.43 -1.88
CA ARG A 51 7.15 16.66 -2.98
C ARG A 51 6.70 15.20 -2.81
N VAL A 52 5.95 14.68 -3.77
CA VAL A 52 5.33 13.35 -3.65
C VAL A 52 6.06 12.34 -4.52
N VAL A 53 6.50 11.25 -3.92
CA VAL A 53 7.14 10.14 -4.62
C VAL A 53 6.45 8.82 -4.26
N GLY A 54 6.52 7.83 -5.15
CA GLY A 54 5.96 6.51 -4.91
C GLY A 54 6.81 5.41 -5.53
N LEU A 55 7.25 4.46 -4.70
CA LEU A 55 8.02 3.30 -5.13
C LEU A 55 7.09 2.24 -5.72
N ASP A 56 7.47 1.65 -6.85
CA ASP A 56 6.93 0.37 -7.28
C ASP A 56 7.67 -0.75 -6.54
N ASP A 57 6.98 -1.40 -5.62
CA ASP A 57 7.56 -2.49 -4.85
C ASP A 57 7.94 -3.68 -5.75
N ARG A 58 8.87 -4.53 -5.27
CA ARG A 58 9.25 -5.75 -6.00
C ARG A 58 8.03 -6.57 -6.45
N GLY A 59 8.04 -6.99 -7.70
CA GLY A 59 6.94 -7.74 -8.33
C GLY A 59 5.72 -6.91 -8.66
N HIS A 60 5.81 -5.58 -8.62
CA HIS A 60 4.74 -4.65 -8.96
C HIS A 60 5.25 -3.58 -9.93
N GLY A 61 4.32 -2.97 -10.66
CA GLY A 61 4.58 -1.84 -11.55
C GLY A 61 5.68 -2.11 -12.58
N LYS A 62 6.61 -1.16 -12.71
CA LYS A 62 7.73 -1.21 -13.66
C LYS A 62 9.04 -1.69 -13.00
N THR A 63 9.05 -2.04 -11.71
CA THR A 63 10.23 -2.56 -11.00
C THR A 63 10.70 -3.89 -11.61
N LYS A 64 12.02 -4.00 -11.87
CA LYS A 64 12.66 -5.15 -12.51
C LYS A 64 13.34 -6.12 -11.52
N VAL A 65 13.15 -5.88 -10.22
CA VAL A 65 13.68 -6.77 -9.18
C VAL A 65 12.99 -8.12 -9.22
N PRO A 66 13.74 -9.25 -9.14
CA PRO A 66 13.14 -10.57 -9.14
C PRO A 66 12.11 -10.79 -8.02
N ALA A 67 10.95 -11.33 -8.39
CA ALA A 67 9.82 -11.58 -7.51
C ALA A 67 9.39 -13.06 -7.58
N ASP A 68 10.25 -13.98 -7.09
CA ASP A 68 9.91 -15.40 -7.01
C ASP A 68 8.97 -15.66 -5.82
N PRO A 69 7.72 -16.10 -6.05
CA PRO A 69 6.76 -16.36 -4.98
C PRO A 69 7.25 -17.39 -3.95
N ARG A 70 8.12 -18.34 -4.35
CA ARG A 70 8.67 -19.37 -3.45
C ARG A 70 9.62 -18.78 -2.40
N LYS A 71 10.26 -17.65 -2.73
CA LYS A 71 11.23 -16.95 -1.87
C LYS A 71 10.59 -15.98 -0.90
N LEU A 72 9.36 -15.53 -1.15
CA LEU A 72 8.66 -14.61 -0.25
C LEU A 72 8.20 -15.33 1.02
N LYS A 73 8.82 -15.02 2.15
CA LYS A 73 8.53 -15.62 3.47
C LYS A 73 7.68 -14.71 4.37
N ASN A 74 7.89 -13.39 4.29
CA ASN A 74 7.21 -12.36 5.07
C ASN A 74 7.33 -11.00 4.37
N TRP A 75 6.78 -9.95 4.97
CA TRP A 75 6.79 -8.60 4.39
C TRP A 75 7.98 -7.72 4.81
N ASN A 76 8.92 -8.24 5.60
CA ASN A 76 10.12 -7.48 5.95
C ASN A 76 10.91 -7.07 4.70
N ILE A 77 10.87 -7.88 3.65
CA ILE A 77 11.53 -7.55 2.39
C ILE A 77 11.01 -6.23 1.76
N PHE A 78 9.70 -5.97 1.84
CA PHE A 78 9.12 -4.71 1.35
C PHE A 78 9.54 -3.52 2.21
N MET A 79 9.62 -3.71 3.51
CA MET A 79 10.13 -2.69 4.43
C MET A 79 11.62 -2.41 4.19
N GLU A 80 12.44 -3.43 3.97
CA GLU A 80 13.86 -3.26 3.67
C GLU A 80 14.10 -2.56 2.32
N ASP A 81 13.31 -2.91 1.29
CA ASP A 81 13.34 -2.23 -0.01
C ASP A 81 12.95 -0.75 0.14
N LEU A 82 11.89 -0.46 0.92
CA LEU A 82 11.47 0.89 1.24
C LEU A 82 12.54 1.67 2.02
N ALA A 83 13.18 1.04 3.01
CA ALA A 83 14.29 1.65 3.76
C ALA A 83 15.46 2.00 2.85
N ALA A 84 15.81 1.11 1.92
CA ALA A 84 16.87 1.34 0.94
C ALA A 84 16.53 2.50 0.00
N PHE A 85 15.27 2.62 -0.40
CA PHE A 85 14.77 3.75 -1.19
C PHE A 85 14.84 5.05 -0.41
N VAL A 86 14.27 5.10 0.81
CA VAL A 86 14.21 6.31 1.63
C VAL A 86 15.58 6.85 2.00
N ARG A 87 16.56 5.99 2.28
CA ARG A 87 17.94 6.41 2.55
C ARG A 87 18.64 7.11 1.37
N ARG A 88 18.10 7.00 0.16
CA ARG A 88 18.59 7.69 -1.04
C ARG A 88 17.84 9.00 -1.31
N GLN A 89 16.78 9.25 -0.58
CA GLN A 89 16.00 10.47 -0.68
C GLN A 89 16.35 11.44 0.44
N GLU A 90 15.76 12.64 0.38
CA GLU A 90 15.79 13.59 1.49
C GLU A 90 14.95 13.05 2.65
N SER A 91 15.60 12.56 3.68
CA SER A 91 14.94 12.02 4.89
C SER A 91 15.08 13.00 6.07
N PRO A 92 14.22 12.94 7.10
CA PRO A 92 13.09 12.00 7.24
C PRO A 92 11.87 12.37 6.38
N ILE A 93 11.17 11.34 5.90
CA ILE A 93 9.99 11.47 5.04
C ILE A 93 8.66 11.50 5.82
N VAL A 94 7.60 12.01 5.19
CA VAL A 94 6.22 11.69 5.56
C VAL A 94 5.86 10.37 4.85
N ALA A 95 5.66 9.32 5.62
CA ALA A 95 5.33 8.00 5.07
C ALA A 95 3.80 7.80 5.05
N VAL A 96 3.22 7.74 3.87
CA VAL A 96 1.80 7.43 3.64
C VAL A 96 1.71 6.05 2.99
N GLY A 97 0.90 5.15 3.54
CA GLY A 97 0.79 3.82 2.95
C GLY A 97 -0.60 3.22 3.06
N HIS A 98 -1.06 2.62 1.96
CA HIS A 98 -2.34 1.91 1.89
C HIS A 98 -2.13 0.39 2.02
N SER A 99 -2.98 -0.26 2.83
CA SER A 99 -2.99 -1.73 2.92
C SER A 99 -1.62 -2.32 3.30
N ARG A 100 -1.02 -3.16 2.44
CA ARG A 100 0.35 -3.67 2.59
C ARG A 100 1.37 -2.54 2.68
N GLY A 101 1.25 -1.51 1.83
CA GLY A 101 2.11 -0.34 1.88
C GLY A 101 2.06 0.36 3.24
N GLY A 102 0.87 0.44 3.86
CA GLY A 102 0.71 0.94 5.22
C GLY A 102 1.44 0.08 6.26
N THR A 103 1.34 -1.24 6.13
CA THR A 103 2.06 -2.15 7.03
C THR A 103 3.57 -2.04 6.85
N ALA A 104 4.08 -1.94 5.60
CA ALA A 104 5.51 -1.74 5.34
C ALA A 104 6.02 -0.41 5.92
N SER A 105 5.25 0.67 5.76
CA SER A 105 5.54 1.99 6.33
C SER A 105 5.55 1.98 7.87
N LEU A 106 4.64 1.23 8.50
CA LEU A 106 4.64 1.03 9.96
C LEU A 106 5.90 0.29 10.41
N LEU A 107 6.28 -0.78 9.72
CA LEU A 107 7.49 -1.53 10.03
C LEU A 107 8.74 -0.66 9.85
N LEU A 108 8.78 0.19 8.82
CA LEU A 108 9.86 1.17 8.61
C LEU A 108 9.95 2.14 9.80
N ALA A 109 8.83 2.81 10.14
CA ALA A 109 8.80 3.78 11.24
C ALA A 109 9.17 3.17 12.61
N ALA A 110 8.85 1.89 12.81
CA ALA A 110 9.16 1.18 14.06
C ALA A 110 10.61 0.69 14.15
N GLN A 111 11.27 0.41 13.02
CA GLN A 111 12.62 -0.16 12.98
C GLN A 111 13.68 0.88 12.64
N TYR A 112 13.31 1.92 11.89
CA TYR A 112 14.17 3.01 11.44
C TYR A 112 13.49 4.36 11.70
N PRO A 113 13.25 4.72 12.99
CA PRO A 113 12.49 5.91 13.35
C PRO A 113 13.12 7.21 12.83
N GLU A 114 14.41 7.23 12.58
CA GLU A 114 15.15 8.36 11.99
C GLU A 114 14.76 8.66 10.54
N LEU A 115 14.15 7.70 9.85
CA LEU A 115 13.75 7.84 8.45
C LEU A 115 12.33 8.40 8.28
N VAL A 116 11.52 8.44 9.35
CA VAL A 116 10.09 8.77 9.24
C VAL A 116 9.73 9.91 10.18
N ARG A 117 9.34 11.05 9.58
CA ARG A 117 8.89 12.27 10.29
C ARG A 117 7.44 12.17 10.78
N ALA A 118 6.57 11.58 9.96
CA ALA A 118 5.17 11.32 10.29
C ALA A 118 4.70 10.08 9.54
N LEU A 119 3.76 9.33 10.12
CA LEU A 119 3.25 8.08 9.58
C LEU A 119 1.74 8.17 9.37
N ILE A 120 1.29 7.98 8.14
CA ILE A 120 -0.12 7.91 7.78
C ILE A 120 -0.43 6.52 7.23
N LEU A 121 -1.29 5.80 7.92
CA LEU A 121 -1.73 4.45 7.58
C LEU A 121 -3.15 4.51 7.02
N ILE A 122 -3.33 4.16 5.76
CA ILE A 122 -4.65 4.10 5.13
C ILE A 122 -5.06 2.62 5.07
N ASP A 123 -6.02 2.26 5.89
CA ASP A 123 -6.57 0.90 6.04
C ASP A 123 -5.48 -0.19 6.02
N PRO A 124 -4.51 -0.13 6.96
CA PRO A 124 -3.32 -1.00 6.93
C PRO A 124 -3.70 -2.45 7.16
N THR A 125 -2.95 -3.38 6.56
CA THR A 125 -3.15 -4.82 6.79
C THR A 125 -2.59 -5.22 8.16
N ILE A 126 -3.40 -5.02 9.20
CA ILE A 126 -3.10 -5.40 10.58
C ILE A 126 -4.27 -6.19 11.13
N LEU A 127 -4.15 -7.51 11.11
CA LEU A 127 -5.22 -8.41 11.55
C LEU A 127 -5.50 -8.28 13.07
N PRO A 128 -6.72 -8.57 13.53
CA PRO A 128 -7.02 -8.65 14.95
C PRO A 128 -6.04 -9.57 15.69
N PHE A 129 -5.65 -9.18 16.89
CA PHE A 129 -4.62 -9.92 17.65
C PHE A 129 -5.01 -11.39 17.91
N SER A 130 -6.30 -11.65 18.14
CA SER A 130 -6.83 -13.01 18.32
C SER A 130 -6.62 -13.92 17.10
N TRP A 131 -6.51 -13.35 15.90
CA TRP A 131 -6.28 -14.09 14.67
C TRP A 131 -4.79 -14.35 14.40
N MET A 132 -3.88 -13.58 15.00
CA MET A 132 -2.45 -13.62 14.72
C MET A 132 -1.82 -14.97 15.00
N TRP A 133 -2.23 -15.62 16.11
CA TRP A 133 -1.72 -16.94 16.45
C TRP A 133 -2.14 -18.00 15.42
N TRP A 134 -3.43 -18.04 15.09
CA TRP A 134 -3.96 -18.95 14.07
C TRP A 134 -3.35 -18.67 12.70
N TRP A 135 -3.16 -17.42 12.35
CA TRP A 135 -2.52 -17.02 11.12
C TRP A 135 -1.04 -17.47 11.06
N GLY A 136 -0.30 -17.32 12.15
CA GLY A 136 1.07 -17.82 12.27
C GLY A 136 1.15 -19.33 12.07
N LEU A 137 0.24 -20.08 12.68
CA LEU A 137 0.14 -21.53 12.51
C LEU A 137 -0.23 -21.90 11.06
N ALA A 138 -1.24 -21.25 10.48
CA ALA A 138 -1.66 -21.47 9.09
C ALA A 138 -0.52 -21.25 8.08
N LYS A 139 0.32 -20.24 8.32
CA LYS A 139 1.53 -19.99 7.52
C LYS A 139 2.54 -21.12 7.69
N LYS A 140 2.79 -21.56 8.92
CA LYS A 140 3.79 -22.61 9.24
C LYS A 140 3.43 -23.94 8.57
N ILE A 141 2.15 -24.33 8.57
CA ILE A 141 1.70 -25.58 7.95
C ILE A 141 1.30 -25.42 6.47
N GLY A 142 1.47 -24.23 5.89
CA GLY A 142 1.29 -23.97 4.46
C GLY A 142 -0.16 -23.81 3.99
N VAL A 143 -1.17 -23.80 4.89
CA VAL A 143 -2.59 -23.65 4.51
C VAL A 143 -2.99 -22.19 4.26
N ALA A 144 -2.17 -21.21 4.63
CA ALA A 144 -2.44 -19.79 4.39
C ALA A 144 -2.67 -19.46 2.90
N ARG A 145 -2.15 -20.27 1.97
CA ARG A 145 -2.39 -20.13 0.51
C ARG A 145 -3.85 -20.37 0.10
N PHE A 146 -4.65 -21.02 0.95
CA PHE A 146 -6.05 -21.34 0.67
C PHE A 146 -7.03 -20.31 1.25
N VAL A 147 -6.53 -19.27 1.97
CA VAL A 147 -7.43 -18.20 2.39
C VAL A 147 -8.08 -17.53 1.17
N PRO A 148 -9.34 -17.12 1.28
CA PRO A 148 -10.14 -16.71 0.11
C PRO A 148 -9.47 -15.64 -0.76
N ILE A 149 -8.82 -14.65 -0.16
CA ILE A 149 -8.14 -13.57 -0.92
C ILE A 149 -6.93 -14.10 -1.70
N ALA A 150 -6.08 -14.92 -1.09
CA ALA A 150 -4.91 -15.51 -1.74
C ALA A 150 -5.32 -16.48 -2.86
N TYR A 151 -6.35 -17.31 -2.59
CA TYR A 151 -6.87 -18.24 -3.58
C TYR A 151 -7.48 -17.52 -4.79
N ARG A 152 -8.30 -16.47 -4.56
CA ARG A 152 -8.88 -15.66 -5.65
C ARG A 152 -7.80 -14.94 -6.46
N ALA A 153 -6.76 -14.41 -5.80
CA ALA A 153 -5.62 -13.81 -6.50
C ALA A 153 -4.90 -14.82 -7.40
N ALA A 154 -4.63 -16.04 -6.91
CA ALA A 154 -4.00 -17.10 -7.71
C ALA A 154 -4.84 -17.52 -8.94
N LYS A 155 -6.17 -17.42 -8.84
CA LYS A 155 -7.12 -17.77 -9.93
C LYS A 155 -7.52 -16.59 -10.81
N ARG A 156 -6.94 -15.42 -10.57
CA ARG A 156 -7.22 -14.22 -11.36
C ARG A 156 -6.90 -14.44 -12.84
N ARG A 157 -7.81 -14.01 -13.74
CA ARG A 157 -7.57 -14.05 -15.19
C ARG A 157 -6.31 -13.27 -15.51
N LYS A 158 -5.35 -13.91 -16.17
CA LYS A 158 -4.03 -13.34 -16.48
C LYS A 158 -4.03 -12.50 -17.73
N VAL A 159 -4.68 -12.99 -18.77
CA VAL A 159 -4.62 -12.43 -20.12
C VAL A 159 -5.99 -11.93 -20.58
N TRP A 160 -6.00 -10.77 -21.20
CA TRP A 160 -7.18 -10.06 -21.67
C TRP A 160 -6.97 -9.56 -23.09
N PRO A 161 -8.03 -9.43 -23.92
CA PRO A 161 -7.89 -8.95 -25.28
C PRO A 161 -7.43 -7.49 -25.33
N ASP A 162 -7.96 -6.65 -24.43
CA ASP A 162 -7.72 -5.21 -24.36
C ASP A 162 -7.98 -4.65 -22.96
N ARG A 163 -7.60 -3.39 -22.71
CA ARG A 163 -7.82 -2.69 -21.44
C ARG A 163 -9.28 -2.35 -21.20
N GLU A 164 -10.05 -2.08 -22.23
CA GLU A 164 -11.48 -1.79 -22.12
C GLU A 164 -12.24 -2.97 -21.50
N SER A 165 -11.95 -4.18 -21.97
CA SER A 165 -12.51 -5.43 -21.40
C SER A 165 -12.21 -5.58 -19.91
N ILE A 166 -11.00 -5.19 -19.48
CA ILE A 166 -10.64 -5.17 -18.05
C ILE A 166 -11.48 -4.12 -17.32
N PHE A 167 -11.52 -2.89 -17.84
CA PHE A 167 -12.23 -1.78 -17.22
C PHE A 167 -13.70 -2.14 -16.99
N GLN A 168 -14.41 -2.58 -18.03
CA GLN A 168 -15.81 -3.00 -17.96
C GLN A 168 -16.06 -4.13 -16.97
N SER A 169 -15.14 -5.12 -16.93
CA SER A 169 -15.24 -6.24 -15.99
C SER A 169 -15.05 -5.79 -14.54
N TYR A 170 -14.13 -4.85 -14.30
CA TYR A 170 -13.76 -4.41 -12.95
C TYR A 170 -14.73 -3.35 -12.41
N GLN A 171 -15.25 -2.46 -13.23
CA GLN A 171 -16.26 -1.49 -12.87
C GLN A 171 -17.53 -2.16 -12.27
N ARG A 172 -17.88 -3.35 -12.76
CA ARG A 172 -19.04 -4.13 -12.28
C ARG A 172 -18.80 -4.87 -10.97
N LYS A 173 -17.53 -4.95 -10.49
CA LYS A 173 -17.23 -5.64 -9.25
C LYS A 173 -17.70 -4.82 -8.05
N GLU A 174 -18.37 -5.49 -7.12
CA GLU A 174 -18.89 -4.87 -5.89
C GLU A 174 -17.80 -4.11 -5.11
N SER A 175 -16.58 -4.63 -5.10
CA SER A 175 -15.43 -4.02 -4.42
C SER A 175 -14.88 -2.76 -5.12
N MET A 176 -15.23 -2.51 -6.38
CA MET A 176 -14.65 -1.40 -7.18
C MET A 176 -15.70 -0.43 -7.73
N LYS A 177 -16.98 -0.78 -7.67
CA LYS A 177 -18.06 0.08 -8.20
C LYS A 177 -18.17 1.44 -7.51
N ARG A 178 -17.55 1.60 -6.35
CA ARG A 178 -17.54 2.84 -5.56
C ARG A 178 -16.24 3.62 -5.68
N TRP A 179 -15.32 3.13 -6.48
CA TRP A 179 -14.08 3.85 -6.74
C TRP A 179 -14.35 5.07 -7.59
N ASP A 180 -13.60 6.12 -7.33
CA ASP A 180 -13.44 7.20 -8.28
C ASP A 180 -12.91 6.64 -9.61
N GLU A 181 -13.49 7.05 -10.72
CA GLU A 181 -13.20 6.51 -12.05
C GLU A 181 -11.73 6.69 -12.44
N ALA A 182 -11.10 7.80 -12.02
CA ALA A 182 -9.70 8.06 -12.30
C ALA A 182 -8.78 6.99 -11.70
N PHE A 183 -9.12 6.47 -10.50
CA PHE A 183 -8.35 5.35 -9.90
C PHE A 183 -8.56 4.05 -10.65
N LEU A 184 -9.78 3.77 -11.12
CA LEU A 184 -10.03 2.54 -11.87
C LEU A 184 -9.33 2.60 -13.24
N LYS A 185 -9.35 3.75 -13.92
CA LYS A 185 -8.59 3.98 -15.16
C LYS A 185 -7.10 3.78 -14.92
N ALA A 186 -6.51 4.45 -13.92
CA ALA A 186 -5.11 4.30 -13.58
C ALA A 186 -4.74 2.84 -13.22
N TYR A 187 -5.64 2.12 -12.53
CA TYR A 187 -5.43 0.71 -12.21
C TYR A 187 -5.37 -0.18 -13.46
N VAL A 188 -6.21 0.08 -14.46
CA VAL A 188 -6.24 -0.68 -15.70
C VAL A 188 -5.05 -0.32 -16.59
N GLU A 189 -4.78 0.97 -16.77
CA GLU A 189 -3.74 1.46 -17.66
C GLU A 189 -2.33 1.13 -17.13
N GLU A 190 -2.07 1.49 -15.88
CA GLU A 190 -0.75 1.39 -15.28
C GLU A 190 -0.48 0.04 -14.59
N GLY A 191 -1.53 -0.63 -14.12
CA GLY A 191 -1.42 -1.97 -13.53
C GLY A 191 -1.24 -3.09 -14.54
N THR A 192 -1.34 -2.78 -15.84
CA THR A 192 -1.22 -3.76 -16.94
C THR A 192 -0.08 -3.41 -17.91
N ARG A 193 0.27 -4.36 -18.74
CA ARG A 193 1.20 -4.18 -19.85
C ARG A 193 0.74 -5.01 -21.05
N GLU A 194 1.16 -4.59 -22.23
CA GLU A 194 0.99 -5.37 -23.45
C GLU A 194 2.00 -6.52 -23.51
N THR A 195 1.56 -7.63 -24.03
CA THR A 195 2.38 -8.80 -24.33
C THR A 195 2.86 -8.77 -25.80
N SER A 196 3.81 -9.60 -26.16
CA SER A 196 4.37 -9.63 -27.53
C SER A 196 3.36 -10.00 -28.62
N ASP A 197 2.25 -10.63 -28.25
CA ASP A 197 1.13 -11.02 -29.14
C ASP A 197 -0.05 -10.01 -29.10
N GLY A 198 0.19 -8.81 -28.54
CA GLY A 198 -0.79 -7.72 -28.53
C GLY A 198 -1.90 -7.84 -27.48
N GLN A 199 -1.84 -8.87 -26.63
CA GLN A 199 -2.79 -9.03 -25.53
C GLN A 199 -2.38 -8.20 -24.29
N ILE A 200 -3.27 -8.07 -23.31
CA ILE A 200 -3.00 -7.34 -22.09
C ILE A 200 -2.84 -8.30 -20.90
N THR A 201 -1.79 -8.11 -20.11
CA THR A 201 -1.55 -8.86 -18.87
C THR A 201 -1.24 -7.94 -17.69
N TRP A 202 -1.38 -8.47 -16.48
CA TRP A 202 -1.07 -7.73 -15.25
C TRP A 202 0.43 -7.56 -15.08
N ARG A 203 0.87 -6.40 -14.61
CA ARG A 203 2.27 -6.17 -14.19
C ARG A 203 2.61 -6.97 -12.93
N CYS A 204 1.68 -7.01 -11.96
CA CYS A 204 1.82 -7.89 -10.80
C CYS A 204 1.32 -9.30 -11.17
N ASP A 205 2.21 -10.29 -11.21
CA ASP A 205 1.83 -11.67 -11.50
C ASP A 205 0.86 -12.19 -10.43
N PRO A 206 -0.28 -12.80 -10.83
CA PRO A 206 -1.24 -13.37 -9.89
C PRO A 206 -0.67 -14.35 -8.86
N ALA A 207 0.39 -15.09 -9.18
CA ALA A 207 1.05 -15.98 -8.24
C ALA A 207 1.84 -15.19 -7.18
N TRP A 208 2.48 -14.07 -7.58
CA TRP A 208 3.14 -13.16 -6.65
C TRP A 208 2.12 -12.45 -5.75
N GLU A 209 1.05 -11.92 -6.32
CA GLU A 209 -0.05 -11.28 -5.59
C GLU A 209 -0.64 -12.23 -4.52
N SER A 210 -0.97 -13.47 -4.92
CA SER A 210 -1.43 -14.53 -4.01
C SER A 210 -0.44 -14.81 -2.89
N ARG A 211 0.86 -14.85 -3.23
CA ARG A 211 1.91 -15.09 -2.23
C ARG A 211 2.04 -13.92 -1.26
N CYS A 212 1.90 -12.68 -1.71
CA CYS A 212 1.85 -11.53 -0.82
C CYS A 212 0.74 -11.69 0.22
N PHE A 213 -0.49 -12.04 -0.19
CA PHE A 213 -1.59 -12.25 0.75
C PHE A 213 -1.32 -13.40 1.73
N SER A 214 -0.79 -14.52 1.25
CA SER A 214 -0.54 -15.71 2.10
C SER A 214 0.66 -15.55 3.05
N THR A 215 1.47 -14.50 2.89
CA THR A 215 2.63 -14.20 3.75
C THR A 215 2.44 -12.98 4.63
N CYS A 216 1.23 -12.42 4.72
CA CYS A 216 0.89 -11.32 5.60
C CYS A 216 1.50 -11.51 7.01
N PRO A 217 2.11 -10.47 7.61
CA PRO A 217 2.72 -10.58 8.93
C PRO A 217 1.73 -10.98 10.02
N HIS A 218 2.17 -11.81 10.95
CA HIS A 218 1.39 -12.23 12.12
C HIS A 218 1.95 -11.62 13.42
N ASP A 219 2.97 -10.78 13.34
CA ASP A 219 3.69 -10.23 14.48
C ASP A 219 3.75 -8.70 14.50
N VAL A 220 2.93 -8.03 13.69
CA VAL A 220 2.91 -6.56 13.54
C VAL A 220 2.69 -5.85 14.88
N TRP A 221 1.89 -6.44 15.77
CA TRP A 221 1.56 -5.85 17.06
C TRP A 221 2.74 -5.57 17.98
N ARG A 222 3.88 -6.22 17.79
CA ARG A 222 5.12 -5.96 18.54
C ARG A 222 5.81 -4.68 18.08
N PHE A 223 5.51 -4.21 16.86
CA PHE A 223 6.11 -3.02 16.27
C PHE A 223 5.31 -1.75 16.55
N VAL A 224 3.98 -1.83 16.69
CA VAL A 224 3.11 -0.67 16.94
C VAL A 224 3.62 0.22 18.09
N PRO A 225 3.98 -0.30 19.29
CA PRO A 225 4.47 0.55 20.39
C PRO A 225 5.89 1.09 20.18
N ARG A 226 6.58 0.72 19.11
CA ARG A 226 7.93 1.22 18.80
C ARG A 226 7.90 2.44 17.89
N VAL A 227 6.75 2.77 17.30
CA VAL A 227 6.57 3.97 16.46
C VAL A 227 6.70 5.20 17.35
N ARG A 228 7.54 6.16 16.95
CA ARG A 228 7.87 7.36 17.73
C ARG A 228 7.36 8.66 17.10
N CYS A 229 7.08 8.64 15.80
CA CYS A 229 6.59 9.82 15.09
C CYS A 229 5.07 10.00 15.24
N PRO A 230 4.54 11.21 15.00
CA PRO A 230 3.11 11.44 14.87
C PRO A 230 2.49 10.43 13.91
N THR A 231 1.38 9.81 14.31
CA THR A 231 0.77 8.70 13.56
C THR A 231 -0.72 8.90 13.40
N LEU A 232 -1.19 8.83 12.15
CA LEU A 232 -2.59 8.82 11.77
C LEU A 232 -2.97 7.45 11.17
N VAL A 233 -4.12 6.93 11.56
CA VAL A 233 -4.73 5.76 10.91
C VAL A 233 -6.08 6.17 10.35
N ILE A 234 -6.24 6.14 9.04
CA ILE A 234 -7.51 6.34 8.34
C ILE A 234 -8.02 4.97 7.93
N TYR A 235 -9.26 4.62 8.24
CA TYR A 235 -9.79 3.31 7.88
C TYR A 235 -11.27 3.36 7.52
N GLY A 236 -11.70 2.47 6.64
CA GLY A 236 -13.11 2.32 6.28
C GLY A 236 -13.88 1.58 7.36
N ARG A 237 -15.03 2.10 7.80
CA ARG A 237 -15.87 1.41 8.80
C ARG A 237 -16.53 0.13 8.27
N LYS A 238 -16.55 -0.03 6.95
CA LYS A 238 -16.97 -1.27 6.25
C LYS A 238 -15.77 -2.09 5.74
N SER A 239 -14.55 -1.77 6.21
CA SER A 239 -13.36 -2.54 5.84
C SER A 239 -13.43 -3.96 6.39
N ASP A 240 -12.94 -4.91 5.59
CA ASP A 240 -12.70 -6.30 5.96
C ASP A 240 -11.25 -6.58 6.36
N THR A 241 -10.41 -5.55 6.38
CA THR A 241 -8.97 -5.64 6.60
C THR A 241 -8.54 -5.03 7.94
N PHE A 242 -8.78 -3.74 8.16
CA PHE A 242 -8.48 -3.09 9.44
C PHE A 242 -9.77 -2.98 10.28
N LEU A 243 -10.06 -4.03 11.03
CA LEU A 243 -11.32 -4.17 11.76
C LEU A 243 -11.33 -3.35 13.06
N LYS A 244 -12.53 -3.02 13.58
CA LYS A 244 -12.72 -2.30 14.83
C LYS A 244 -11.88 -2.84 16.00
N PRO A 245 -11.79 -4.18 16.27
CA PRO A 245 -10.92 -4.69 17.34
C PRO A 245 -9.42 -4.39 17.14
N ALA A 246 -8.98 -4.31 15.88
CA ALA A 246 -7.61 -3.90 15.55
C ALA A 246 -7.42 -2.40 15.81
N ALA A 247 -8.37 -1.55 15.41
CA ALA A 247 -8.34 -0.11 15.66
C ALA A 247 -8.28 0.21 17.16
N GLU A 248 -9.14 -0.41 17.97
CA GLU A 248 -9.15 -0.26 19.43
C GLU A 248 -7.83 -0.72 20.06
N ARG A 249 -7.29 -1.86 19.62
CA ARG A 249 -5.99 -2.33 20.10
C ARG A 249 -4.86 -1.41 19.67
N PHE A 250 -4.89 -0.88 18.42
CA PHE A 250 -3.89 0.06 17.92
C PHE A 250 -3.83 1.30 18.83
N LYS A 251 -4.99 1.89 19.12
CA LYS A 251 -5.08 3.05 20.03
C LYS A 251 -4.56 2.74 21.43
N ARG A 252 -4.84 1.55 21.98
CA ARG A 252 -4.28 1.13 23.29
C ARG A 252 -2.77 0.95 23.25
N LYS A 253 -2.20 0.48 22.13
CA LYS A 253 -0.75 0.23 21.99
C LYS A 253 0.05 1.47 21.62
N LEU A 254 -0.57 2.44 20.96
CA LEU A 254 0.00 3.73 20.58
C LEU A 254 -1.03 4.83 20.90
N PRO A 255 -1.14 5.27 22.19
CA PRO A 255 -2.16 6.24 22.61
C PRO A 255 -2.06 7.59 21.90
N SER A 256 -0.87 7.98 21.43
CA SER A 256 -0.64 9.20 20.66
C SER A 256 -1.20 9.16 19.24
N ALA A 257 -1.49 7.97 18.70
CA ALA A 257 -2.03 7.87 17.34
C ALA A 257 -3.44 8.46 17.24
N GLU A 258 -3.70 9.17 16.15
CA GLU A 258 -5.05 9.60 15.76
C GLU A 258 -5.67 8.52 14.88
N LEU A 259 -6.94 8.20 15.11
CA LEU A 259 -7.69 7.21 14.33
C LEU A 259 -8.96 7.83 13.77
N VAL A 260 -9.10 7.82 12.45
CA VAL A 260 -10.26 8.36 11.73
C VAL A 260 -10.96 7.23 10.96
N GLY A 261 -12.15 6.86 11.39
CA GLY A 261 -12.99 5.87 10.73
C GLY A 261 -13.94 6.54 9.74
N MET A 262 -13.80 6.29 8.46
CA MET A 262 -14.66 6.84 7.40
C MET A 262 -15.93 6.03 7.25
N GLU A 263 -17.07 6.69 7.42
CA GLU A 263 -18.39 6.06 7.30
C GLU A 263 -18.66 5.58 5.88
N ASN A 264 -19.38 4.46 5.76
CA ASN A 264 -19.77 3.88 4.47
C ASN A 264 -18.61 3.62 3.50
N THR A 265 -17.39 3.47 3.99
CA THR A 265 -16.17 3.27 3.21
C THR A 265 -15.61 1.89 3.47
N SER A 266 -15.16 1.19 2.41
CA SER A 266 -14.53 -0.13 2.50
C SER A 266 -13.02 -0.01 2.73
N HIS A 267 -12.29 -1.11 2.49
CA HIS A 267 -10.83 -1.14 2.48
C HIS A 267 -10.19 -0.11 1.51
N PHE A 268 -10.89 0.26 0.46
CA PHE A 268 -10.38 1.12 -0.61
C PHE A 268 -10.59 2.61 -0.34
N VAL A 269 -10.31 3.03 0.88
CA VAL A 269 -10.46 4.42 1.37
C VAL A 269 -9.98 5.49 0.38
N PRO A 270 -8.73 5.44 -0.15
CA PRO A 270 -8.22 6.50 -1.02
C PRO A 270 -8.88 6.51 -2.40
N MET A 271 -9.44 5.37 -2.83
CA MET A 271 -10.15 5.23 -4.10
C MET A 271 -11.62 5.66 -3.99
N GLU A 272 -12.25 5.43 -2.82
CA GLU A 272 -13.66 5.76 -2.60
C GLU A 272 -13.88 7.19 -2.12
N ARG A 273 -12.90 7.77 -1.40
CA ARG A 273 -12.97 9.07 -0.73
C ARG A 273 -11.67 9.87 -0.86
N PRO A 274 -11.19 10.16 -2.07
CA PRO A 274 -9.90 10.81 -2.26
C PRO A 274 -9.80 12.20 -1.64
N GLU A 275 -10.82 13.05 -1.80
CA GLU A 275 -10.84 14.41 -1.21
C GLU A 275 -10.85 14.37 0.31
N GLU A 276 -11.74 13.56 0.90
CA GLU A 276 -11.84 13.42 2.36
C GLU A 276 -10.56 12.85 2.95
N THR A 277 -9.95 11.85 2.28
CA THR A 277 -8.65 11.29 2.65
C THR A 277 -7.57 12.36 2.68
N THR A 278 -7.50 13.19 1.62
CA THR A 278 -6.51 14.29 1.53
C THR A 278 -6.72 15.33 2.61
N THR A 279 -7.97 15.72 2.87
CA THR A 279 -8.32 16.69 3.91
C THR A 279 -7.86 16.23 5.29
N VAL A 280 -8.19 14.98 5.65
CA VAL A 280 -7.78 14.39 6.94
C VAL A 280 -6.25 14.31 7.06
N ILE A 281 -5.53 13.97 5.98
CA ILE A 281 -4.07 13.98 5.96
C ILE A 281 -3.52 15.39 6.24
N PHE A 282 -4.05 16.42 5.56
CA PHE A 282 -3.57 17.80 5.75
C PHE A 282 -3.89 18.33 7.14
N GLU A 283 -5.07 18.08 7.67
CA GLU A 283 -5.46 18.51 9.03
C GLU A 283 -4.53 17.90 10.07
N PHE A 284 -4.29 16.59 10.01
CA PHE A 284 -3.36 15.89 10.89
C PHE A 284 -1.94 16.46 10.82
N LEU A 285 -1.42 16.70 9.60
CA LEU A 285 -0.05 17.17 9.42
C LEU A 285 0.13 18.63 9.84
N ARG A 286 -0.91 19.49 9.68
CA ARG A 286 -0.91 20.86 10.24
C ARG A 286 -0.96 20.82 11.79
N HIS A 287 -1.86 20.02 12.37
CA HIS A 287 -1.98 19.88 13.80
C HIS A 287 -0.64 19.47 14.45
N ASN A 288 0.10 18.59 13.79
CA ASN A 288 1.41 18.12 14.24
C ASN A 288 2.59 19.00 13.75
N ARG A 289 2.32 20.19 13.16
CA ARG A 289 3.33 21.15 12.68
C ARG A 289 4.34 20.58 11.70
N ILE A 290 3.92 19.61 10.90
CA ILE A 290 4.74 19.03 9.82
C ILE A 290 4.70 19.94 8.58
N ILE A 291 3.55 20.60 8.37
CA ILE A 291 3.32 21.62 7.37
C ILE A 291 2.66 22.84 8.00
N THR A 292 2.74 23.96 7.32
CA THR A 292 2.06 25.23 7.66
C THR A 292 0.61 25.25 7.18
#